data_dd78f0228cd7d7e6cf6647528683d146
#
_entry.id   dd78f0228cd7d7e6cf6647528683d146
#
_cell.length_a   1.000
_cell.length_b   1.000
_cell.length_c   1.000
_cell.angle_alpha   90.00
_cell.angle_beta   90.00
_cell.angle_gamma   90.00
#
_symmetry.space_group_name_H-M   'P 1'
#
loop_
_entity.id
_entity.type
_entity.pdbx_description
1 polymer ?
#
loop_
_entity_poly.entity_id
_entity_poly.type
_entity_poly.pdbx_seq_one_letter_code
_entity_poly.pdbx_strand_id
1 'polypeptide(L)'
;MLFGEVWSREDTLSLRDRSLVTVVSLMAQGLVDSSFQYHLMTAKKNGITKTEIAEILTHAAFYAGWPKAWAAFNMAKEVWAEDETPDDAKAAHE
;
A
#
# COMPACT_ATOMS: atom_id res chain seq x y z
N MET A 1 15.59 -16.67 9.65
CA MET A 1 14.68 -15.95 10.46
C MET A 1 13.25 -16.09 9.96
N LEU A 2 12.31 -16.18 10.88
CA LEU A 2 10.92 -16.48 10.51
C LEU A 2 10.33 -15.47 9.54
N PHE A 3 10.57 -14.19 9.76
CA PHE A 3 10.06 -13.15 8.90
C PHE A 3 10.53 -13.33 7.44
N GLY A 4 11.84 -13.54 7.26
CA GLY A 4 12.39 -13.74 5.94
C GLY A 4 11.91 -15.02 5.28
N GLU A 5 11.70 -16.05 6.07
CA GLU A 5 11.20 -17.31 5.55
C GLU A 5 9.78 -17.14 5.02
N VAL A 6 8.94 -16.40 5.72
CA VAL A 6 7.57 -16.15 5.28
C VAL A 6 7.57 -15.36 3.99
N TRP A 7 8.36 -14.29 3.91
CA TRP A 7 8.40 -13.46 2.72
C TRP A 7 8.97 -14.16 1.49
N SER A 8 9.75 -15.22 1.69
CA SER A 8 10.33 -15.93 0.56
C SER A 8 9.41 -17.02 -0.02
N ARG A 9 8.23 -17.22 0.57
CA ARG A 9 7.27 -18.20 0.08
C ARG A 9 6.43 -17.64 -1.06
N GLU A 10 7.10 -17.26 -2.15
CA GLU A 10 6.44 -16.57 -3.26
C GLU A 10 5.50 -17.47 -4.05
N ASP A 11 5.72 -18.75 -4.03
CA ASP A 11 4.85 -19.70 -4.71
C ASP A 11 3.51 -19.88 -4.00
N THR A 12 3.45 -19.54 -2.73
CA THR A 12 2.22 -19.64 -1.94
C THR A 12 1.47 -18.31 -1.96
N LEU A 13 2.21 -17.21 -1.83
CA LEU A 13 1.63 -15.87 -1.84
C LEU A 13 2.68 -14.92 -2.41
N SER A 14 2.33 -14.22 -3.46
CA SER A 14 3.28 -13.35 -4.15
C SER A 14 3.77 -12.22 -3.26
N LEU A 15 4.92 -11.65 -3.61
CA LEU A 15 5.46 -10.48 -2.88
C LEU A 15 4.49 -9.32 -2.94
N ARG A 16 3.81 -9.15 -4.07
CA ARG A 16 2.82 -8.11 -4.24
C ARG A 16 1.68 -8.28 -3.25
N ASP A 17 1.13 -9.49 -3.17
CA ASP A 17 0.01 -9.76 -2.28
C ASP A 17 0.43 -9.69 -0.82
N ARG A 18 1.65 -10.11 -0.49
CA ARG A 18 2.15 -9.97 0.87
C ARG A 18 2.26 -8.51 1.28
N SER A 19 2.71 -7.65 0.36
CA SER A 19 2.79 -6.22 0.62
C SER A 19 1.40 -5.64 0.85
N LEU A 20 0.42 -6.08 0.06
CA LEU A 20 -0.96 -5.64 0.22
C LEU A 20 -1.48 -5.99 1.61
N VAL A 21 -1.29 -7.23 2.01
CA VAL A 21 -1.73 -7.69 3.34
C VAL A 21 -1.04 -6.91 4.45
N THR A 22 0.28 -6.67 4.29
CA THR A 22 1.05 -5.93 5.28
C THR A 22 0.52 -4.51 5.45
N VAL A 23 0.32 -3.81 4.33
CA VAL A 23 -0.15 -2.43 4.35
C VAL A 23 -1.53 -2.33 4.99
N VAL A 24 -2.45 -3.20 4.58
CA VAL A 24 -3.80 -3.18 5.12
C VAL A 24 -3.81 -3.50 6.60
N SER A 25 -3.01 -4.50 7.01
CA SER A 25 -2.94 -4.90 8.42
C SER A 25 -2.44 -3.77 9.30
N LEU A 26 -1.40 -3.07 8.86
CA LEU A 26 -0.83 -1.96 9.63
C LEU A 26 -1.80 -0.78 9.68
N MET A 27 -2.40 -0.45 8.56
CA MET A 27 -3.36 0.65 8.50
C MET A 27 -4.55 0.38 9.42
N ALA A 28 -5.05 -0.84 9.42
CA ALA A 28 -6.21 -1.21 10.23
C ALA A 28 -5.93 -1.09 11.72
N GLN A 29 -4.67 -1.23 12.12
CA GLN A 29 -4.26 -1.07 13.51
C GLN A 29 -3.92 0.36 13.87
N GLY A 30 -3.93 1.26 12.89
CA GLY A 30 -3.56 2.65 13.11
C GLY A 30 -2.06 2.87 13.14
N LEU A 31 -1.28 1.91 12.69
CA LEU A 31 0.18 1.99 12.69
C LEU A 31 0.65 2.67 11.41
N VAL A 32 0.41 3.97 11.32
CA VAL A 32 0.73 4.76 10.13
C VAL A 32 1.84 5.74 10.48
N ASP A 33 3.05 5.22 10.54
CA ASP A 33 4.24 5.98 10.91
C ASP A 33 5.33 5.76 9.85
N SER A 34 6.59 6.02 10.22
CA SER A 34 7.70 5.86 9.26
C SER A 34 7.87 4.40 8.84
N SER A 35 7.53 3.48 9.72
CA SER A 35 7.59 2.05 9.38
C SER A 35 6.55 1.73 8.31
N PHE A 36 5.36 2.31 8.45
CA PHE A 36 4.30 2.14 7.46
C PHE A 36 4.74 2.70 6.11
N GLN A 37 5.40 3.86 6.12
CA GLN A 37 5.90 4.46 4.89
C GLN A 37 6.88 3.52 4.18
N TYR A 38 7.74 2.88 4.95
CA TYR A 38 8.68 1.90 4.41
C TYR A 38 7.93 0.77 3.71
N HIS A 39 6.88 0.26 4.35
CA HIS A 39 6.09 -0.83 3.77
C HIS A 39 5.32 -0.38 2.54
N LEU A 40 4.90 0.87 2.48
CA LEU A 40 4.30 1.41 1.27
C LEU A 40 5.30 1.45 0.13
N MET A 41 6.54 1.85 0.43
CA MET A 41 7.60 1.87 -0.57
C MET A 41 7.88 0.47 -1.10
N THR A 42 7.89 -0.51 -0.20
CA THR A 42 8.08 -1.90 -0.59
C THR A 42 6.92 -2.39 -1.45
N ALA A 43 5.69 -2.00 -1.11
CA ALA A 43 4.52 -2.37 -1.90
C ALA A 43 4.61 -1.81 -3.31
N LYS A 44 5.06 -0.57 -3.43
CA LYS A 44 5.26 0.05 -4.74
C LYS A 44 6.31 -0.71 -5.54
N LYS A 45 7.41 -1.06 -4.90
CA LYS A 45 8.47 -1.83 -5.54
C LYS A 45 7.98 -3.20 -6.00
N ASN A 46 7.08 -3.79 -5.24
CA ASN A 46 6.54 -5.11 -5.55
C ASN A 46 5.38 -5.09 -6.54
N GLY A 47 5.10 -3.93 -7.13
CA GLY A 47 4.18 -3.85 -8.25
C GLY A 47 2.80 -3.28 -7.97
N ILE A 48 2.56 -2.79 -6.76
CA ILE A 48 1.27 -2.14 -6.48
C ILE A 48 1.30 -0.74 -7.06
N THR A 49 0.38 -0.47 -7.96
CA THR A 49 0.32 0.82 -8.65
C THR A 49 -0.39 1.87 -7.81
N LYS A 50 -0.27 3.13 -8.25
CA LYS A 50 -0.93 4.24 -7.60
C LYS A 50 -2.45 4.03 -7.56
N THR A 51 -3.03 3.59 -8.67
CA THR A 51 -4.46 3.33 -8.74
C THR A 51 -4.86 2.20 -7.81
N GLU A 52 -4.03 1.16 -7.76
CA GLU A 52 -4.33 0.02 -6.91
C GLU A 52 -4.26 0.36 -5.43
N ILE A 53 -3.25 1.12 -5.01
CA ILE A 53 -3.16 1.47 -3.59
C ILE A 53 -4.33 2.35 -3.18
N ALA A 54 -4.76 3.25 -4.04
CA ALA A 54 -5.92 4.08 -3.76
C ALA A 54 -7.16 3.22 -3.56
N GLU A 55 -7.35 2.23 -4.41
CA GLU A 55 -8.50 1.33 -4.30
C GLU A 55 -8.41 0.45 -3.06
N ILE A 56 -7.22 -0.06 -2.76
CA ILE A 56 -6.99 -0.88 -1.58
C ILE A 56 -7.35 -0.13 -0.31
N LEU A 57 -6.87 1.10 -0.18
CA LEU A 57 -7.13 1.90 1.02
C LEU A 57 -8.60 2.31 1.11
N THR A 58 -9.22 2.60 -0.03
CA THR A 58 -10.64 2.94 -0.06
C THR A 58 -11.49 1.76 0.42
N HIS A 59 -11.20 0.58 -0.10
CA HIS A 59 -11.92 -0.62 0.31
C HIS A 59 -11.73 -0.89 1.79
N ALA A 60 -10.49 -0.82 2.24
CA ALA A 60 -10.16 -1.10 3.64
C ALA A 60 -10.78 -0.09 4.59
N ALA A 61 -11.03 1.13 4.13
CA ALA A 61 -11.62 2.18 4.98
C ALA A 61 -12.99 1.77 5.53
N PHE A 62 -13.74 0.98 4.78
CA PHE A 62 -15.05 0.52 5.22
C PHE A 62 -14.96 -0.46 6.38
N TYR A 63 -13.82 -1.07 6.59
CA TYR A 63 -13.63 -2.04 7.65
C TYR A 63 -12.76 -1.52 8.79
N ALA A 64 -11.85 -0.63 8.50
CA ALA A 64 -10.89 -0.11 9.48
C ALA A 64 -11.26 1.29 9.99
N GLY A 65 -12.09 2.02 9.24
CA GLY A 65 -12.48 3.37 9.61
C GLY A 65 -11.75 4.42 8.79
N TRP A 66 -12.47 5.49 8.48
CA TRP A 66 -11.95 6.57 7.62
C TRP A 66 -10.76 7.33 8.20
N PRO A 67 -10.71 7.60 9.53
CA PRO A 67 -9.54 8.33 10.06
C PRO A 67 -8.23 7.59 9.79
N LYS A 68 -8.22 6.28 9.96
CA LYS A 68 -7.02 5.49 9.69
C LYS A 68 -6.69 5.46 8.20
N ALA A 69 -7.73 5.32 7.37
CA ALA A 69 -7.55 5.31 5.93
C ALA A 69 -7.02 6.66 5.43
N TRP A 70 -7.53 7.76 6.00
CA TRP A 70 -7.09 9.10 5.64
C TRP A 70 -5.61 9.29 5.91
N ALA A 71 -5.14 8.85 7.08
CA ALA A 71 -3.73 8.93 7.42
C ALA A 71 -2.89 8.12 6.44
N ALA A 72 -3.37 6.94 6.10
CA ALA A 72 -2.66 6.09 5.14
C ALA A 72 -2.63 6.70 3.75
N PHE A 73 -3.75 7.31 3.31
CA PHE A 73 -3.82 7.99 2.02
C PHE A 73 -2.80 9.12 1.93
N ASN A 74 -2.70 9.91 2.99
CA ASN A 74 -1.77 11.04 2.98
C ASN A 74 -0.34 10.57 2.80
N MET A 75 0.02 9.48 3.45
CA MET A 75 1.37 8.93 3.30
C MET A 75 1.56 8.27 1.94
N ALA A 76 0.55 7.58 1.44
CA ALA A 76 0.62 6.95 0.13
C ALA A 76 0.79 7.97 -0.99
N LYS A 77 0.16 9.13 -0.86
CA LYS A 77 0.32 10.19 -1.84
C LYS A 77 1.78 10.59 -2.00
N GLU A 78 2.52 10.63 -0.91
CA GLU A 78 3.93 10.96 -0.96
C GLU A 78 4.75 9.87 -1.63
N VAL A 79 4.46 8.62 -1.29
CA VAL A 79 5.22 7.49 -1.82
C VAL A 79 5.03 7.35 -3.33
N TRP A 80 3.81 7.55 -3.83
CA TRP A 80 3.50 7.43 -5.26
C TRP A 80 3.53 8.76 -6.01
N ALA A 81 3.93 9.85 -5.35
CA ALA A 81 3.93 11.17 -5.97
C ALA A 81 4.82 11.24 -7.20
N GLU A 82 5.92 10.53 -7.19
CA GLU A 82 6.88 10.57 -8.31
C GLU A 82 6.47 9.65 -9.46
N ASP A 83 5.43 8.87 -9.26
CA ASP A 83 4.97 7.91 -10.24
C ASP A 83 3.90 8.51 -11.15
N GLU A 84 4.21 9.69 -11.69
CA GLU A 84 3.34 10.32 -12.65
C GLU A 84 3.55 9.67 -14.01
N THR A 85 3.06 8.44 -14.14
CA THR A 85 3.10 7.77 -15.43
C THR A 85 2.07 8.42 -16.35
N PRO A 86 2.20 8.24 -17.66
CA PRO A 86 1.22 8.78 -18.58
C PRO A 86 -0.21 8.36 -18.25
N ASP A 87 -0.38 7.12 -17.78
CA ASP A 87 -1.71 6.63 -17.42
C ASP A 87 -2.24 7.32 -16.18
N ASP A 88 -1.39 7.50 -15.17
CA ASP A 88 -1.79 8.20 -13.97
C ASP A 88 -2.10 9.66 -14.25
N ALA A 89 -1.30 10.27 -15.12
CA ALA A 89 -1.53 11.66 -15.51
C ALA A 89 -2.88 11.80 -16.22
N LYS A 90 -3.23 10.84 -17.07
CA LYS A 90 -4.54 10.85 -17.73
C LYS A 90 -5.66 10.72 -16.71
N ALA A 91 -5.50 9.80 -15.77
CA ALA A 91 -6.51 9.60 -14.74
C ALA A 91 -6.70 10.87 -13.92
N ALA A 92 -5.61 11.56 -13.63
CA ALA A 92 -5.69 12.80 -12.86
C ALA A 92 -6.42 13.91 -13.59
N HIS A 93 -6.41 13.87 -14.92
CA HIS A 93 -7.06 14.90 -15.75
C HIS A 93 -8.53 14.57 -16.02
N GLU A 94 -8.89 13.34 -15.81
CA GLU A 94 -10.26 12.91 -16.05
C GLU A 94 -11.11 13.07 -14.80
#